data_4575c46938208fa43897ec9c2de6534e
#
_entry.id   4575c46938208fa43897ec9c2de6534e
#
_cell.length_a   1.000
_cell.length_b   1.000
_cell.length_c   1.000
_cell.angle_alpha   90.00
_cell.angle_beta   90.00
_cell.angle_gamma   90.00
#
_symmetry.space_group_name_H-M   'P 1'
#
loop_
_entity.id
_entity.type
_entity.pdbx_description
1 polymer ?
#
loop_
_entity_poly.entity_id
_entity_poly.type
_entity_poly.pdbx_seq_one_letter_code
_entity_poly.pdbx_strand_id
1 'polypeptide(L)'
;MDNIIHWLGSSFNNDYGLAIIVLVLAIRIVVLPFMLSNYKNSHLMREKMVIAKPDMDAVKEKVKRARTQEEKMAANQEMMEVYKKYDMNPMQSMLGCLPMLIQMPVIMGLFFVLKYPSPGGIVEHPDFLWFNLAKPDIWITIIAGVLYFLQAYVSTFSMPPEQKQMSYMMMIISPIMIIWVSLSSAAALGLYWSVSAAFLIVQTYVANQYYSKKAKEEVAPMIREYEKKHGKDGKQKGAQVLGKKNRKKK
;
A
#
# COMPACT_ATOMS: atom_id res chain seq x y z
N MET A 1 7.23 -23.12 7.71
CA MET A 1 5.84 -22.62 7.74
C MET A 1 4.86 -23.71 8.13
N ASP A 2 4.99 -24.88 7.56
CA ASP A 2 4.17 -26.04 7.88
C ASP A 2 4.16 -26.37 9.39
N ASN A 3 5.32 -26.52 10.03
CA ASN A 3 5.42 -26.74 11.48
C ASN A 3 4.72 -25.66 12.33
N ILE A 4 4.72 -24.40 11.87
CA ILE A 4 4.04 -23.32 12.59
C ILE A 4 2.53 -23.45 12.46
N ILE A 5 2.03 -23.71 11.25
CA ILE A 5 0.60 -23.88 10.99
C ILE A 5 0.09 -25.13 11.72
N HIS A 6 0.85 -26.21 11.70
CA HIS A 6 0.50 -27.45 12.39
C HIS A 6 0.48 -27.25 13.92
N TRP A 7 1.48 -26.58 14.49
CA TRP A 7 1.52 -26.25 15.91
C TRP A 7 0.35 -25.35 16.32
N LEU A 8 0.04 -24.31 15.52
CA LEU A 8 -1.12 -23.47 15.76
C LEU A 8 -2.43 -24.25 15.62
N GLY A 9 -2.60 -25.05 14.55
CA GLY A 9 -3.79 -25.86 14.35
C GLY A 9 -4.05 -26.81 15.51
N SER A 10 -3.02 -27.54 15.95
CA SER A 10 -3.14 -28.44 17.10
C SER A 10 -3.47 -27.69 18.40
N SER A 11 -2.97 -26.47 18.57
CA SER A 11 -3.29 -25.61 19.72
C SER A 11 -4.75 -25.11 19.71
N PHE A 12 -5.38 -25.03 18.53
CA PHE A 12 -6.78 -24.62 18.33
C PHE A 12 -7.70 -25.82 18.04
N ASN A 13 -7.45 -26.98 18.64
CA ASN A 13 -8.28 -28.18 18.46
C ASN A 13 -8.43 -28.59 16.97
N ASN A 14 -7.35 -28.51 16.21
CA ASN A 14 -7.26 -28.76 14.76
C ASN A 14 -8.08 -27.77 13.89
N ASP A 15 -8.39 -26.58 14.40
CA ASP A 15 -8.97 -25.51 13.59
C ASP A 15 -7.88 -24.76 12.82
N TYR A 16 -7.62 -25.19 11.60
CA TYR A 16 -6.61 -24.60 10.71
C TYR A 16 -7.04 -23.25 10.14
N GLY A 17 -8.34 -22.94 10.12
CA GLY A 17 -8.81 -21.61 9.74
C GLY A 17 -8.42 -20.55 10.76
N LEU A 18 -8.61 -20.83 12.04
CA LEU A 18 -8.11 -19.99 13.13
C LEU A 18 -6.58 -19.90 13.13
N ALA A 19 -5.89 -20.99 12.88
CA ALA A 19 -4.43 -21.00 12.76
C ALA A 19 -3.93 -20.04 11.68
N ILE A 20 -4.57 -20.01 10.50
CA ILE A 20 -4.26 -19.07 9.41
C ILE A 20 -4.52 -17.63 9.86
N ILE A 21 -5.67 -17.35 10.48
CA ILE A 21 -6.02 -16.00 10.95
C ILE A 21 -4.97 -15.49 11.94
N VAL A 22 -4.63 -16.29 12.95
CA VAL A 22 -3.64 -15.91 13.98
C VAL A 22 -2.26 -15.70 13.36
N LEU A 23 -1.85 -16.57 12.46
CA LEU A 23 -0.57 -16.45 11.75
C LEU A 23 -0.51 -15.15 10.94
N VAL A 24 -1.57 -14.84 10.18
CA VAL A 24 -1.66 -13.60 9.39
C VAL A 24 -1.55 -12.38 10.29
N LEU A 25 -2.32 -12.34 11.37
CA LEU A 25 -2.30 -11.21 12.32
C LEU A 25 -0.95 -11.06 12.99
N ALA A 26 -0.31 -12.16 13.39
CA ALA A 26 1.04 -12.13 13.98
C ALA A 26 2.06 -11.53 13.01
N ILE A 27 2.07 -11.98 11.74
CA ILE A 27 2.96 -11.42 10.72
C ILE A 27 2.67 -9.92 10.51
N ARG A 28 1.38 -9.52 10.45
CA ARG A 28 0.99 -8.12 10.27
C ARG A 28 1.45 -7.24 11.43
N ILE A 29 1.37 -7.73 12.67
CA ILE A 29 1.84 -7.01 13.86
C ILE A 29 3.36 -6.85 13.84
N VAL A 30 4.12 -7.89 13.48
CA VAL A 30 5.59 -7.81 13.36
C VAL A 30 6.02 -6.81 12.32
N VAL A 31 5.31 -6.72 11.18
CA VAL A 31 5.63 -5.81 10.07
C VAL A 31 5.06 -4.39 10.30
N LEU A 32 4.16 -4.22 11.27
CA LEU A 32 3.44 -2.97 11.53
C LEU A 32 4.35 -1.74 11.69
N PRO A 33 5.42 -1.74 12.52
CA PRO A 33 6.24 -0.55 12.73
C PRO A 33 6.91 -0.08 11.43
N PHE A 34 7.34 -1.01 10.60
CA PHE A 34 7.90 -0.72 9.29
C PHE A 34 6.84 -0.09 8.35
N MET A 35 5.63 -0.64 8.33
CA MET A 35 4.52 -0.11 7.53
C MET A 35 4.11 1.29 7.97
N LEU A 36 4.09 1.57 9.28
CA LEU A 36 3.79 2.89 9.80
C LEU A 36 4.82 3.94 9.37
N SER A 37 6.10 3.57 9.35
CA SER A 37 7.16 4.43 8.80
C SER A 37 6.93 4.74 7.31
N ASN A 38 6.52 3.74 6.52
CA ASN A 38 6.16 3.95 5.11
C ASN A 38 4.97 4.91 4.94
N TYR A 39 3.92 4.78 5.75
CA TYR A 39 2.79 5.72 5.70
C TYR A 39 3.21 7.15 6.03
N LYS A 40 4.04 7.34 7.07
CA LYS A 40 4.61 8.66 7.40
C LYS A 40 5.32 9.27 6.19
N ASN A 41 6.24 8.51 5.58
CA ASN A 41 7.03 8.96 4.45
C ASN A 41 6.17 9.26 3.21
N SER A 42 5.15 8.44 2.94
CA SER A 42 4.20 8.66 1.84
C SER A 42 3.41 9.97 2.02
N HIS A 43 2.94 10.25 3.22
CA HIS A 43 2.24 11.50 3.52
C HIS A 43 3.17 12.72 3.41
N LEU A 44 4.41 12.65 3.93
CA LEU A 44 5.39 13.70 3.77
C LEU A 44 5.71 13.97 2.31
N MET A 45 5.97 12.92 1.54
CA MET A 45 6.23 13.01 0.11
C MET A 45 5.06 13.67 -0.63
N ARG A 46 3.82 13.26 -0.30
CA ARG A 46 2.62 13.84 -0.88
C ARG A 46 2.51 15.35 -0.64
N GLU A 47 2.71 15.82 0.58
CA GLU A 47 2.61 17.24 0.92
C GLU A 47 3.76 18.06 0.28
N LYS A 48 4.99 17.53 0.28
CA LYS A 48 6.14 18.14 -0.41
C LYS A 48 5.93 18.21 -1.93
N MET A 49 5.35 17.18 -2.53
CA MET A 49 5.11 17.11 -3.97
C MET A 49 4.14 18.20 -4.46
N VAL A 50 3.18 18.64 -3.64
CA VAL A 50 2.27 19.74 -4.02
C VAL A 50 3.04 21.04 -4.26
N ILE A 51 4.08 21.31 -3.45
CA ILE A 51 4.93 22.49 -3.58
C ILE A 51 5.92 22.32 -4.74
N ALA A 52 6.49 21.13 -4.89
CA ALA A 52 7.46 20.81 -5.93
C ALA A 52 6.84 20.67 -7.34
N LYS A 53 5.51 20.57 -7.43
CA LYS A 53 4.80 20.28 -8.68
C LYS A 53 5.22 21.13 -9.88
N PRO A 54 5.37 22.48 -9.79
CA PRO A 54 5.78 23.27 -10.93
C PRO A 54 7.14 22.88 -11.50
N ASP A 55 8.12 22.69 -10.60
CA ASP A 55 9.48 22.30 -11.00
C ASP A 55 9.48 20.87 -11.58
N MET A 56 8.71 19.98 -10.95
CA MET A 56 8.54 18.59 -11.42
C MET A 56 7.88 18.54 -12.80
N ASP A 57 6.83 19.30 -13.03
CA ASP A 57 6.13 19.33 -14.33
C ASP A 57 7.05 19.89 -15.43
N ALA A 58 7.86 20.93 -15.14
CA ALA A 58 8.83 21.46 -16.07
C ALA A 58 9.88 20.44 -16.50
N VAL A 59 10.42 19.65 -15.53
CA VAL A 59 11.40 18.62 -15.85
C VAL A 59 10.76 17.43 -16.56
N LYS A 60 9.53 17.02 -16.20
CA LYS A 60 8.78 15.98 -16.91
C LYS A 60 8.55 16.34 -18.39
N GLU A 61 8.28 17.59 -18.70
CA GLU A 61 8.18 18.05 -20.08
C GLU A 61 9.52 17.92 -20.83
N LYS A 62 10.65 18.21 -20.18
CA LYS A 62 11.98 18.00 -20.78
C LYS A 62 12.22 16.51 -21.06
N VAL A 63 11.90 15.61 -20.08
CA VAL A 63 12.02 14.16 -20.28
C VAL A 63 11.18 13.68 -21.47
N LYS A 64 9.95 14.20 -21.63
CA LYS A 64 9.08 13.83 -22.78
C LYS A 64 9.61 14.31 -24.11
N ARG A 65 10.26 15.49 -24.14
CA ARG A 65 10.82 16.08 -25.36
C ARG A 65 12.17 15.53 -25.75
N ALA A 66 12.87 14.90 -24.81
CA ALA A 66 14.18 14.30 -25.01
C ALA A 66 14.14 13.19 -26.06
N ARG A 67 14.93 13.35 -27.13
CA ARG A 67 15.03 12.40 -28.25
C ARG A 67 16.26 11.52 -28.14
N THR A 68 17.35 12.06 -27.59
CA THR A 68 18.60 11.33 -27.42
C THR A 68 18.71 10.73 -26.02
N GLN A 69 19.58 9.73 -25.89
CA GLN A 69 19.85 9.11 -24.60
C GLN A 69 20.53 10.09 -23.63
N GLU A 70 21.39 10.97 -24.14
CA GLU A 70 22.06 12.01 -23.36
C GLU A 70 21.06 13.04 -22.81
N GLU A 71 20.12 13.52 -23.63
CA GLU A 71 19.05 14.41 -23.18
C GLU A 71 18.17 13.78 -22.11
N LYS A 72 17.86 12.48 -22.23
CA LYS A 72 17.10 11.75 -21.21
C LYS A 72 17.86 11.64 -19.91
N MET A 73 19.17 11.36 -19.97
CA MET A 73 20.02 11.30 -18.78
C MET A 73 20.12 12.67 -18.08
N ALA A 74 20.32 13.75 -18.83
CA ALA A 74 20.37 15.10 -18.29
C ALA A 74 19.03 15.49 -17.64
N ALA A 75 17.90 15.22 -18.28
CA ALA A 75 16.58 15.50 -17.71
C ALA A 75 16.29 14.65 -16.45
N ASN A 76 16.78 13.41 -16.39
CA ASN A 76 16.68 12.58 -15.18
C ASN A 76 17.57 13.11 -14.04
N GLN A 77 18.74 13.67 -14.35
CA GLN A 77 19.58 14.33 -13.35
C GLN A 77 18.88 15.58 -12.79
N GLU A 78 18.31 16.44 -13.65
CA GLU A 78 17.49 17.56 -13.19
C GLU A 78 16.33 17.11 -12.29
N MET A 79 15.67 15.99 -12.62
CA MET A 79 14.62 15.42 -11.78
C MET A 79 15.14 15.08 -10.38
N MET A 80 16.34 14.50 -10.29
CA MET A 80 16.97 14.20 -9.00
C MET A 80 17.34 15.46 -8.22
N GLU A 81 17.73 16.54 -8.91
CA GLU A 81 17.99 17.84 -8.27
C GLU A 81 16.72 18.44 -7.69
N VAL A 82 15.58 18.34 -8.40
CA VAL A 82 14.28 18.77 -7.87
C VAL A 82 13.92 17.96 -6.61
N TYR A 83 14.13 16.64 -6.60
CA TYR A 83 13.92 15.83 -5.40
C TYR A 83 14.78 16.32 -4.23
N LYS A 84 16.07 16.58 -4.47
CA LYS A 84 16.99 17.11 -3.43
C LYS A 84 16.58 18.50 -2.95
N LYS A 85 16.19 19.40 -3.86
CA LYS A 85 15.75 20.78 -3.55
C LYS A 85 14.59 20.81 -2.55
N TYR A 86 13.66 19.85 -2.66
CA TYR A 86 12.50 19.75 -1.78
C TYR A 86 12.67 18.71 -0.66
N ASP A 87 13.91 18.27 -0.42
CA ASP A 87 14.22 17.24 0.59
C ASP A 87 13.29 16.03 0.45
N MET A 88 13.12 15.56 -0.77
CA MET A 88 12.37 14.36 -1.13
C MET A 88 13.31 13.23 -1.49
N ASN A 89 13.11 12.05 -0.93
CA ASN A 89 13.92 10.89 -1.27
C ASN A 89 13.16 9.98 -2.26
N PRO A 90 13.60 9.89 -3.53
CA PRO A 90 12.94 9.03 -4.52
C PRO A 90 12.99 7.54 -4.16
N MET A 91 14.02 7.11 -3.42
CA MET A 91 14.12 5.73 -2.92
C MET A 91 12.97 5.37 -1.96
N GLN A 92 12.42 6.33 -1.22
CA GLN A 92 11.26 6.10 -0.36
C GLN A 92 10.01 5.74 -1.17
N SER A 93 9.88 6.23 -2.40
CA SER A 93 8.79 5.81 -3.30
C SER A 93 8.93 4.34 -3.72
N MET A 94 10.15 3.83 -3.85
CA MET A 94 10.41 2.42 -4.15
C MET A 94 10.13 1.51 -2.94
N LEU A 95 10.27 2.00 -1.72
CA LEU A 95 9.88 1.27 -0.51
C LEU A 95 8.37 0.98 -0.45
N GLY A 96 7.56 1.63 -1.26
CA GLY A 96 6.14 1.32 -1.43
C GLY A 96 5.86 -0.09 -1.97
N CYS A 97 6.79 -0.71 -2.71
CA CYS A 97 6.66 -2.10 -3.18
C CYS A 97 7.22 -3.15 -2.19
N LEU A 98 7.92 -2.72 -1.13
CA LEU A 98 8.51 -3.63 -0.14
C LEU A 98 7.46 -4.53 0.57
N PRO A 99 6.23 -4.09 0.85
CA PRO A 99 5.19 -4.98 1.35
C PRO A 99 4.96 -6.19 0.44
N MET A 100 5.07 -6.01 -0.88
CA MET A 100 4.93 -7.10 -1.85
C MET A 100 6.08 -8.12 -1.72
N LEU A 101 7.30 -7.67 -1.47
CA LEU A 101 8.46 -8.56 -1.27
C LEU A 101 8.32 -9.38 0.03
N ILE A 102 7.81 -8.77 1.11
CA ILE A 102 7.53 -9.47 2.37
C ILE A 102 6.38 -10.46 2.20
N GLN A 103 5.41 -10.11 1.37
CA GLN A 103 4.22 -10.91 1.09
C GLN A 103 4.56 -12.22 0.37
N MET A 104 5.51 -12.21 -0.58
CA MET A 104 5.83 -13.37 -1.42
C MET A 104 6.24 -14.62 -0.63
N PRO A 105 7.18 -14.56 0.34
CA PRO A 105 7.52 -15.73 1.16
C PRO A 105 6.34 -16.32 1.93
N VAL A 106 5.42 -15.47 2.37
CA VAL A 106 4.23 -15.90 3.13
C VAL A 106 3.25 -16.65 2.23
N ILE A 107 2.95 -16.11 1.05
CA ILE A 107 2.08 -16.78 0.06
C ILE A 107 2.71 -18.09 -0.40
N MET A 108 4.00 -18.08 -0.72
CA MET A 108 4.72 -19.29 -1.13
C MET A 108 4.70 -20.35 -0.02
N GLY A 109 4.92 -19.94 1.23
CA GLY A 109 4.86 -20.86 2.37
C GLY A 109 3.48 -21.50 2.54
N LEU A 110 2.41 -20.72 2.44
CA LEU A 110 1.04 -21.25 2.52
C LEU A 110 0.72 -22.16 1.31
N PHE A 111 1.16 -21.78 0.10
CA PHE A 111 1.00 -22.61 -1.08
C PHE A 111 1.69 -23.97 -0.94
N PHE A 112 2.91 -24.01 -0.39
CA PHE A 112 3.63 -25.27 -0.16
C PHE A 112 2.95 -26.14 0.89
N VAL A 113 2.41 -25.57 1.96
CA VAL A 113 1.65 -26.32 2.97
C VAL A 113 0.41 -27.00 2.37
N LEU A 114 -0.27 -26.31 1.45
CA LEU A 114 -1.45 -26.86 0.77
C LEU A 114 -1.09 -27.89 -0.31
N LYS A 115 0.06 -27.72 -0.98
CA LYS A 115 0.50 -28.61 -2.05
C LYS A 115 1.17 -29.89 -1.53
N TYR A 116 1.85 -29.80 -0.39
CA TYR A 116 2.56 -30.90 0.26
C TYR A 116 2.12 -30.99 1.72
N PRO A 117 0.89 -31.44 1.98
CA PRO A 117 0.33 -31.47 3.31
C PRO A 117 1.06 -32.48 4.20
N SER A 118 1.35 -32.11 5.42
CA SER A 118 1.82 -33.01 6.46
C SER A 118 0.68 -33.91 6.98
N PRO A 119 0.96 -35.15 7.43
CA PRO A 119 -0.02 -35.96 8.12
C PRO A 119 -0.61 -35.22 9.33
N GLY A 120 -1.92 -35.29 9.54
CA GLY A 120 -2.63 -34.57 10.61
C GLY A 120 -2.80 -33.08 10.35
N GLY A 121 -2.49 -32.60 9.12
CA GLY A 121 -2.50 -31.20 8.78
C GLY A 121 -3.84 -30.65 8.25
N ILE A 122 -3.79 -29.49 7.61
CA ILE A 122 -4.93 -28.75 7.07
C ILE A 122 -5.81 -29.54 6.09
N VAL A 123 -5.27 -30.58 5.44
CA VAL A 123 -6.01 -31.39 4.47
C VAL A 123 -6.87 -32.45 5.17
N GLU A 124 -6.48 -32.89 6.36
CA GLU A 124 -7.26 -33.82 7.17
C GLU A 124 -8.34 -33.12 8.00
N HIS A 125 -8.12 -31.86 8.34
CA HIS A 125 -9.07 -31.01 9.07
C HIS A 125 -9.35 -29.72 8.28
N PRO A 126 -9.98 -29.84 7.08
CA PRO A 126 -10.09 -28.73 6.15
C PRO A 126 -11.29 -27.81 6.41
N ASP A 127 -12.22 -28.19 7.26
CA ASP A 127 -13.48 -27.48 7.44
C ASP A 127 -13.31 -26.24 8.33
N PHE A 128 -13.75 -25.10 7.83
CA PHE A 128 -13.75 -23.84 8.56
C PHE A 128 -14.99 -23.02 8.19
N LEU A 129 -15.79 -22.64 9.17
CA LEU A 129 -17.06 -21.92 9.00
C LEU A 129 -17.99 -22.67 8.00
N TRP A 130 -18.16 -22.15 6.78
CA TRP A 130 -19.01 -22.72 5.74
C TRP A 130 -18.24 -23.35 4.59
N PHE A 131 -16.92 -23.31 4.58
CA PHE A 131 -16.08 -23.72 3.45
C PHE A 131 -14.95 -24.65 3.85
N ASN A 132 -14.46 -25.37 2.84
CA ASN A 132 -13.33 -26.27 2.95
C ASN A 132 -12.04 -25.53 2.56
N LEU A 133 -11.08 -25.44 3.48
CA LEU A 133 -9.82 -24.73 3.31
C LEU A 133 -8.96 -25.25 2.15
N ALA A 134 -9.08 -26.56 1.83
CA ALA A 134 -8.29 -27.20 0.79
C ALA A 134 -8.90 -27.10 -0.62
N LYS A 135 -10.15 -26.64 -0.76
CA LYS A 135 -10.87 -26.52 -2.03
C LYS A 135 -11.19 -25.06 -2.34
N PRO A 136 -11.37 -24.68 -3.62
CA PRO A 136 -11.86 -23.35 -3.97
C PRO A 136 -13.27 -23.10 -3.43
N ASP A 137 -13.51 -21.89 -2.92
CA ASP A 137 -14.82 -21.43 -2.48
C ASP A 137 -15.12 -20.04 -3.05
N ILE A 138 -16.31 -19.87 -3.61
CA ILE A 138 -16.68 -18.63 -4.29
C ILE A 138 -16.96 -17.49 -3.31
N TRP A 139 -17.52 -17.78 -2.12
CA TRP A 139 -17.89 -16.73 -1.18
C TRP A 139 -16.68 -16.08 -0.55
N ILE A 140 -15.71 -16.87 -0.08
CA ILE A 140 -14.47 -16.31 0.46
C ILE A 140 -13.66 -15.57 -0.61
N THR A 141 -13.77 -16.03 -1.88
CA THR A 141 -13.17 -15.32 -3.03
C THR A 141 -13.79 -13.95 -3.26
N ILE A 142 -15.13 -13.85 -3.23
CA ILE A 142 -15.83 -12.57 -3.37
C ILE A 142 -15.46 -11.64 -2.21
N ILE A 143 -15.46 -12.15 -0.98
CA ILE A 143 -15.07 -11.38 0.22
C ILE A 143 -13.65 -10.83 0.06
N ALA A 144 -12.70 -11.67 -0.37
CA ALA A 144 -11.32 -11.24 -0.61
C ALA A 144 -11.26 -10.13 -1.67
N GLY A 145 -11.95 -10.28 -2.80
CA GLY A 145 -11.98 -9.29 -3.87
C GLY A 145 -12.54 -7.94 -3.41
N VAL A 146 -13.66 -7.95 -2.68
CA VAL A 146 -14.28 -6.72 -2.14
C VAL A 146 -13.35 -6.04 -1.13
N LEU A 147 -12.74 -6.81 -0.22
CA LEU A 147 -11.81 -6.26 0.77
C LEU A 147 -10.56 -5.68 0.12
N TYR A 148 -10.01 -6.31 -0.92
CA TYR A 148 -8.89 -5.76 -1.68
C TYR A 148 -9.25 -4.49 -2.43
N PHE A 149 -10.45 -4.42 -3.01
CA PHE A 149 -10.94 -3.18 -3.62
C PHE A 149 -11.03 -2.04 -2.60
N LEU A 150 -11.65 -2.29 -1.43
CA LEU A 150 -11.75 -1.31 -0.35
C LEU A 150 -10.36 -0.90 0.18
N GLN A 151 -9.46 -1.84 0.34
CA GLN A 151 -8.09 -1.58 0.77
C GLN A 151 -7.35 -0.69 -0.23
N ALA A 152 -7.45 -0.99 -1.53
CA ALA A 152 -6.85 -0.17 -2.58
C ALA A 152 -7.45 1.24 -2.60
N TYR A 153 -8.78 1.37 -2.45
CA TYR A 153 -9.46 2.66 -2.36
C TYR A 153 -8.95 3.50 -1.18
N VAL A 154 -8.88 2.93 0.03
CA VAL A 154 -8.37 3.63 1.22
C VAL A 154 -6.89 4.04 1.05
N SER A 155 -6.10 3.23 0.37
CA SER A 155 -4.69 3.52 0.10
C SER A 155 -4.48 4.72 -0.83
N THR A 156 -5.45 5.06 -1.70
CA THR A 156 -5.33 6.23 -2.59
C THR A 156 -5.21 7.56 -1.84
N PHE A 157 -5.69 7.62 -0.59
CA PHE A 157 -5.66 8.84 0.21
C PHE A 157 -4.25 9.23 0.69
N SER A 158 -3.34 8.27 0.81
CA SER A 158 -1.93 8.51 1.22
C SER A 158 -0.98 8.73 0.04
N MET A 159 -1.42 8.43 -1.19
CA MET A 159 -0.54 8.46 -2.35
C MET A 159 -0.29 9.87 -2.90
N PRO A 160 0.93 10.16 -3.36
CA PRO A 160 1.26 11.38 -4.07
C PRO A 160 0.41 11.56 -5.35
N PRO A 161 0.12 12.81 -5.76
CA PRO A 161 -0.72 13.10 -6.94
C PRO A 161 -0.25 12.42 -8.23
N GLU A 162 1.06 12.29 -8.42
CA GLU A 162 1.67 11.66 -9.60
C GLU A 162 1.40 10.16 -9.69
N GLN A 163 1.23 9.50 -8.56
CA GLN A 163 0.99 8.06 -8.47
C GLN A 163 -0.50 7.70 -8.50
N LYS A 164 -1.40 8.69 -8.44
CA LYS A 164 -2.85 8.45 -8.39
C LYS A 164 -3.36 7.68 -9.61
N GLN A 165 -2.89 8.00 -10.80
CA GLN A 165 -3.33 7.30 -12.01
C GLN A 165 -2.97 5.81 -11.95
N MET A 166 -1.74 5.49 -11.55
CA MET A 166 -1.31 4.10 -11.34
C MET A 166 -2.13 3.44 -10.22
N SER A 167 -2.41 4.16 -9.14
CA SER A 167 -3.23 3.68 -8.03
C SER A 167 -4.66 3.32 -8.45
N TYR A 168 -5.30 4.12 -9.31
CA TYR A 168 -6.62 3.80 -9.85
C TYR A 168 -6.60 2.56 -10.75
N MET A 169 -5.55 2.39 -11.57
CA MET A 169 -5.38 1.17 -12.35
C MET A 169 -5.23 -0.05 -11.43
N MET A 170 -4.38 0.04 -10.40
CA MET A 170 -4.18 -1.04 -9.43
C MET A 170 -5.44 -1.33 -8.61
N MET A 171 -6.28 -0.33 -8.33
CA MET A 171 -7.55 -0.51 -7.63
C MET A 171 -8.53 -1.42 -8.39
N ILE A 172 -8.44 -1.46 -9.72
CA ILE A 172 -9.27 -2.34 -10.57
C ILE A 172 -8.55 -3.67 -10.82
N ILE A 173 -7.27 -3.63 -11.15
CA ILE A 173 -6.51 -4.82 -11.55
C ILE A 173 -6.30 -5.76 -10.37
N SER A 174 -5.98 -5.23 -9.17
CA SER A 174 -5.62 -6.08 -8.04
C SER A 174 -6.79 -6.95 -7.53
N PRO A 175 -8.04 -6.47 -7.37
CA PRO A 175 -9.17 -7.33 -7.00
C PRO A 175 -9.47 -8.40 -8.04
N ILE A 176 -9.39 -8.04 -9.33
CA ILE A 176 -9.63 -9.00 -10.43
C ILE A 176 -8.62 -10.13 -10.36
N MET A 177 -7.34 -9.79 -10.17
CA MET A 177 -6.26 -10.76 -10.06
C MET A 177 -6.45 -11.67 -8.83
N ILE A 178 -6.82 -11.09 -7.68
CA ILE A 178 -7.10 -11.85 -6.45
C ILE A 178 -8.28 -12.80 -6.64
N ILE A 179 -9.36 -12.35 -7.25
CA ILE A 179 -10.54 -13.18 -7.54
C ILE A 179 -10.15 -14.33 -8.45
N TRP A 180 -9.43 -14.05 -9.54
CA TRP A 180 -9.01 -15.08 -10.50
C TRP A 180 -8.11 -16.15 -9.87
N VAL A 181 -7.12 -15.72 -9.10
CA VAL A 181 -6.21 -16.65 -8.40
C VAL A 181 -6.94 -17.41 -7.30
N SER A 182 -7.83 -16.76 -6.54
CA SER A 182 -8.59 -17.39 -5.46
C SER A 182 -9.57 -18.46 -5.98
N LEU A 183 -10.22 -18.23 -7.13
CA LEU A 183 -11.08 -19.22 -7.78
C LEU A 183 -10.30 -20.46 -8.27
N SER A 184 -9.02 -20.30 -8.57
CA SER A 184 -8.15 -21.37 -9.05
C SER A 184 -7.36 -22.04 -7.93
N SER A 185 -7.52 -21.59 -6.69
CA SER A 185 -6.71 -22.01 -5.54
C SER A 185 -7.58 -22.45 -4.37
N ALA A 186 -6.96 -23.07 -3.38
CA ALA A 186 -7.60 -23.45 -2.14
C ALA A 186 -8.16 -22.23 -1.37
N ALA A 187 -9.33 -22.37 -0.73
CA ALA A 187 -10.00 -21.30 0.03
C ALA A 187 -9.15 -20.74 1.19
N ALA A 188 -8.18 -21.51 1.68
CA ALA A 188 -7.19 -21.02 2.64
C ALA A 188 -6.44 -19.78 2.17
N LEU A 189 -6.15 -19.65 0.85
CA LEU A 189 -5.56 -18.44 0.27
C LEU A 189 -6.56 -17.28 0.24
N GLY A 190 -7.83 -17.53 -0.09
CA GLY A 190 -8.89 -16.55 0.00
C GLY A 190 -9.09 -16.01 1.42
N LEU A 191 -9.06 -16.90 2.42
CA LEU A 191 -9.10 -16.53 3.84
C LEU A 191 -7.89 -15.66 4.23
N TYR A 192 -6.69 -16.10 3.86
CA TYR A 192 -5.46 -15.33 4.07
C TYR A 192 -5.56 -13.91 3.51
N TRP A 193 -6.01 -13.77 2.26
CA TRP A 193 -6.17 -12.46 1.62
C TRP A 193 -7.26 -11.62 2.29
N SER A 194 -8.37 -12.21 2.68
CA SER A 194 -9.47 -11.53 3.35
C SER A 194 -9.03 -10.92 4.68
N VAL A 195 -8.40 -11.73 5.54
CA VAL A 195 -7.89 -11.27 6.84
C VAL A 195 -6.79 -10.21 6.66
N SER A 196 -5.88 -10.42 5.71
CA SER A 196 -4.82 -9.47 5.38
C SER A 196 -5.37 -8.12 4.93
N ALA A 197 -6.35 -8.11 4.02
CA ALA A 197 -6.96 -6.89 3.50
C ALA A 197 -7.75 -6.15 4.58
N ALA A 198 -8.52 -6.88 5.40
CA ALA A 198 -9.26 -6.29 6.52
C ALA A 198 -8.33 -5.58 7.51
N PHE A 199 -7.22 -6.22 7.89
CA PHE A 199 -6.20 -5.61 8.75
C PHE A 199 -5.59 -4.36 8.10
N LEU A 200 -5.23 -4.43 6.81
CA LEU A 200 -4.64 -3.32 6.08
C LEU A 200 -5.61 -2.14 5.93
N ILE A 201 -6.92 -2.36 5.78
CA ILE A 201 -7.92 -1.28 5.74
C ILE A 201 -7.88 -0.50 7.05
N VAL A 202 -7.97 -1.19 8.19
CA VAL A 202 -7.92 -0.56 9.52
C VAL A 202 -6.60 0.17 9.72
N GLN A 203 -5.48 -0.50 9.46
CA GLN A 203 -4.14 0.07 9.57
C GLN A 203 -3.97 1.34 8.72
N THR A 204 -4.37 1.28 7.44
CA THR A 204 -4.25 2.40 6.51
C THR A 204 -5.15 3.56 6.93
N TYR A 205 -6.37 3.27 7.36
CA TYR A 205 -7.29 4.29 7.83
C TYR A 205 -6.73 5.05 9.05
N VAL A 206 -6.27 4.32 10.07
CA VAL A 206 -5.66 4.92 11.26
C VAL A 206 -4.40 5.70 10.91
N ALA A 207 -3.52 5.12 10.09
CA ALA A 207 -2.30 5.78 9.64
C ALA A 207 -2.60 7.06 8.86
N ASN A 208 -3.60 7.06 7.98
CA ASN A 208 -4.01 8.24 7.23
C ASN A 208 -4.51 9.37 8.15
N GLN A 209 -5.29 9.05 9.17
CA GLN A 209 -5.79 10.05 10.12
C GLN A 209 -4.64 10.69 10.94
N TYR A 210 -3.70 9.86 11.38
CA TYR A 210 -2.59 10.33 12.20
C TYR A 210 -1.52 11.05 11.37
N TYR A 211 -0.99 10.42 10.34
CA TYR A 211 0.15 10.95 9.58
C TYR A 211 -0.20 12.08 8.63
N SER A 212 -1.44 12.16 8.14
CA SER A 212 -1.87 13.29 7.30
C SER A 212 -1.77 14.63 8.04
N LYS A 213 -2.15 14.69 9.30
CA LYS A 213 -2.03 15.90 10.13
C LYS A 213 -0.57 16.22 10.42
N LYS A 214 0.18 15.22 10.89
CA LYS A 214 1.60 15.37 11.24
C LYS A 214 2.46 15.79 10.04
N ALA A 215 2.23 15.23 8.86
CA ALA A 215 2.94 15.62 7.64
C ALA A 215 2.70 17.09 7.26
N LYS A 216 1.47 17.60 7.40
CA LYS A 216 1.15 19.00 7.15
C LYS A 216 1.86 19.94 8.13
N GLU A 217 1.95 19.56 9.39
CA GLU A 217 2.67 20.33 10.42
C GLU A 217 4.17 20.37 10.11
N GLU A 218 4.76 19.22 9.74
CA GLU A 218 6.19 19.09 9.45
C GLU A 218 6.59 19.86 8.18
N VAL A 219 5.71 19.91 7.17
CA VAL A 219 5.96 20.63 5.90
C VAL A 219 5.58 22.12 6.00
N ALA A 220 4.85 22.56 7.03
CA ALA A 220 4.40 23.94 7.18
C ALA A 220 5.52 25.02 7.08
N PRO A 221 6.72 24.83 7.66
CA PRO A 221 7.82 25.79 7.50
C PRO A 221 8.24 25.98 6.03
N MET A 222 8.39 24.87 5.29
CA MET A 222 8.73 24.86 3.86
C MET A 222 7.66 25.57 3.02
N ILE A 223 6.39 25.38 3.36
CA ILE A 223 5.27 26.04 2.70
C ILE A 223 5.35 27.56 2.90
N ARG A 224 5.63 28.01 4.12
CA ARG A 224 5.74 29.45 4.44
C ARG A 224 6.91 30.11 3.68
N GLU A 225 8.03 29.41 3.54
CA GLU A 225 9.17 29.88 2.76
C GLU A 225 8.82 29.98 1.27
N TYR A 226 8.16 28.96 0.73
CA TYR A 226 7.67 28.93 -0.64
C TYR A 226 6.67 30.07 -0.90
N GLU A 227 5.74 30.34 0.02
CA GLU A 227 4.77 31.46 -0.04
C GLU A 227 5.47 32.84 -0.09
N LYS A 228 6.55 33.02 0.69
CA LYS A 228 7.35 34.24 0.69
C LYS A 228 8.05 34.46 -0.66
N LYS A 229 8.61 33.39 -1.25
CA LYS A 229 9.34 33.46 -2.53
C LYS A 229 8.44 33.68 -3.75
N HIS A 230 7.22 33.11 -3.73
CA HIS A 230 6.32 33.06 -4.90
C HIS A 230 5.05 33.95 -4.76
N GLY A 231 4.92 34.74 -3.73
CA GLY A 231 3.86 35.73 -3.57
C GLY A 231 2.44 35.12 -3.60
N LYS A 232 1.57 35.66 -4.50
CA LYS A 232 0.16 35.23 -4.60
C LYS A 232 0.01 33.74 -5.00
N ASP A 233 0.83 33.25 -5.92
CA ASP A 233 0.80 31.87 -6.40
C ASP A 233 1.27 30.88 -5.30
N GLY A 234 2.31 31.25 -4.55
CA GLY A 234 2.77 30.54 -3.38
C GLY A 234 1.68 30.41 -2.31
N LYS A 235 0.96 31.50 -2.00
CA LYS A 235 -0.14 31.50 -1.02
C LYS A 235 -1.29 30.59 -1.43
N GLN A 236 -1.63 30.54 -2.73
CA GLN A 236 -2.70 29.66 -3.21
C GLN A 236 -2.32 28.18 -3.05
N LYS A 237 -1.10 27.79 -3.39
CA LYS A 237 -0.59 26.43 -3.22
C LYS A 237 -0.42 26.04 -1.75
N GLY A 238 0.11 26.94 -0.93
CA GLY A 238 0.23 26.72 0.51
C GLY A 238 -1.13 26.52 1.19
N ALA A 239 -2.14 27.30 0.80
CA ALA A 239 -3.51 27.13 1.29
C ALA A 239 -4.11 25.77 0.90
N GLN A 240 -3.79 25.26 -0.28
CA GLN A 240 -4.23 23.95 -0.75
C GLN A 240 -3.63 22.81 0.11
N VAL A 241 -2.35 22.87 0.42
CA VAL A 241 -1.66 21.87 1.27
C VAL A 241 -2.17 21.90 2.69
N LEU A 242 -2.29 23.10 3.28
CA LEU A 242 -2.75 23.26 4.66
C LEU A 242 -4.26 23.03 4.84
N GLY A 243 -5.00 22.78 3.75
CA GLY A 243 -6.44 22.56 3.81
C GLY A 243 -7.25 23.82 4.17
N LYS A 244 -6.64 25.00 4.06
CA LYS A 244 -7.35 26.27 4.25
C LYS A 244 -8.25 26.49 3.03
N LYS A 245 -9.58 26.35 3.20
CA LYS A 245 -10.54 26.73 2.17
C LYS A 245 -10.28 28.19 1.80
N ASN A 246 -10.01 28.46 0.52
CA ASN A 246 -10.07 29.81 -0.02
C ASN A 246 -11.48 30.35 0.25
N ARG A 247 -11.69 31.12 1.32
CA ARG A 247 -12.85 32.00 1.43
C ARG A 247 -12.70 33.06 0.32
N LYS A 248 -13.28 32.78 -0.84
CA LYS A 248 -13.54 33.85 -1.81
C LYS A 248 -14.33 34.90 -1.07
N LYS A 249 -13.70 36.02 -0.77
CA LYS A 249 -14.43 37.24 -0.48
C LYS A 249 -15.27 37.55 -1.73
N LYS A 250 -16.57 37.41 -1.59
CA LYS A 250 -17.52 38.10 -2.45
C LYS A 250 -17.46 39.58 -2.15
#